data_e1b98d1aa7ac94b34e406de06bacb264
#
_entry.id   e1b98d1aa7ac94b34e406de06bacb264
#
_cell.length_a   1.000
_cell.length_b   1.000
_cell.length_c   1.000
_cell.angle_alpha   90.00
_cell.angle_beta   90.00
_cell.angle_gamma   90.00
#
_symmetry.space_group_name_H-M   'P 1'
#
loop_
_entity.id
_entity.type
_entity.pdbx_description
1 polymer ?
#
loop_
_entity_poly.entity_id
_entity_poly.type
_entity_poly.pdbx_seq_one_letter_code
_entity_poly.pdbx_strand_id
1 'polypeptide(L)'
;MSTVYLVIPCYNEEAVLPETVKRLTDKLQRMIDSGRADENSRFLLVDDGSKDKTWELITGFCRENVYCSGLKLAHNRGHQNALLAGLLAAKDKADCAISLDADLQDDIEVLDQFVDKFHEGCDVVYGVRNKRDTDSFFKRSTARGFYKVMHILGVDVVYDHADYRLMSRRALDALSEYHEVNLFLRGIVPLIGYRSDYVFYDRHERFAGESKYPLKKMISFALDGITSFSVKPLKLISNLGILISCLSVLGLLYALISYFTGNAVAGWTAIVCSIWLLGGIQLLCIGVLGGYIGKIYSEVKARPRYRIEEFLP
;
A
#
# COMPACT_ATOMS: atom_id res chain seq x y z
N MET A 1 -16.26 23.91 -12.83
CA MET A 1 -14.85 23.88 -12.38
C MET A 1 -14.84 23.28 -10.99
N SER A 2 -13.87 22.46 -10.67
CA SER A 2 -13.78 21.78 -9.36
C SER A 2 -12.48 22.15 -8.68
N THR A 3 -12.50 22.27 -7.36
CA THR A 3 -11.28 22.47 -6.57
C THR A 3 -10.52 21.16 -6.48
N VAL A 4 -9.33 21.11 -7.06
CA VAL A 4 -8.46 19.92 -7.14
C VAL A 4 -7.25 20.09 -6.24
N TYR A 5 -7.00 19.12 -5.36
CA TYR A 5 -5.77 19.06 -4.57
C TYR A 5 -4.87 17.94 -5.07
N LEU A 6 -3.65 18.27 -5.44
CA LEU A 6 -2.61 17.29 -5.76
C LEU A 6 -1.84 16.99 -4.46
N VAL A 7 -1.85 15.74 -3.98
CA VAL A 7 -1.23 15.36 -2.71
C VAL A 7 0.05 14.57 -2.97
N ILE A 8 1.17 15.12 -2.53
CA ILE A 8 2.51 14.63 -2.84
C ILE A 8 3.29 14.34 -1.54
N PRO A 9 3.41 13.08 -1.11
CA PRO A 9 4.26 12.71 0.02
C PRO A 9 5.75 12.86 -0.36
N CYS A 10 6.52 13.50 0.52
CA CYS A 10 7.94 13.79 0.34
C CYS A 10 8.76 13.25 1.52
N TYR A 11 9.86 12.57 1.25
CA TYR A 11 10.81 12.14 2.27
C TYR A 11 12.24 12.14 1.74
N ASN A 12 13.05 13.13 2.14
CA ASN A 12 14.41 13.36 1.65
C ASN A 12 14.43 13.50 0.11
N GLU A 13 13.66 14.45 -0.40
CA GLU A 13 13.46 14.73 -1.84
C GLU A 13 14.06 16.09 -2.25
N GLU A 14 15.04 16.63 -1.52
CA GLU A 14 15.64 17.94 -1.79
C GLU A 14 16.16 18.09 -3.23
N ALA A 15 16.64 16.99 -3.83
CA ALA A 15 17.21 17.01 -5.18
C ALA A 15 16.16 17.09 -6.30
N VAL A 16 14.93 16.58 -6.06
CA VAL A 16 13.89 16.46 -7.08
C VAL A 16 12.82 17.53 -6.93
N LEU A 17 12.56 17.95 -5.71
CA LEU A 17 11.45 18.82 -5.35
C LEU A 17 11.37 20.14 -6.16
N PRO A 18 12.47 20.84 -6.45
CA PRO A 18 12.39 22.08 -7.26
C PRO A 18 11.80 21.86 -8.65
N GLU A 19 12.21 20.79 -9.34
CA GLU A 19 11.68 20.46 -10.67
C GLU A 19 10.22 19.98 -10.57
N THR A 20 9.88 19.22 -9.53
CA THR A 20 8.52 18.75 -9.27
C THR A 20 7.57 19.92 -9.07
N VAL A 21 7.92 20.88 -8.22
CA VAL A 21 7.11 22.09 -7.97
C VAL A 21 6.92 22.90 -9.23
N LYS A 22 7.99 23.11 -10.03
CA LYS A 22 7.91 23.82 -11.30
C LYS A 22 6.90 23.18 -12.24
N ARG A 23 7.03 21.86 -12.48
CA ARG A 23 6.14 21.14 -13.41
C ARG A 23 4.70 21.10 -12.92
N LEU A 24 4.48 20.92 -11.63
CA LEU A 24 3.13 20.91 -11.05
C LEU A 24 2.49 22.30 -11.14
N THR A 25 3.25 23.38 -10.94
CA THR A 25 2.76 24.75 -11.10
C THR A 25 2.29 24.99 -12.53
N ASP A 26 3.15 24.65 -13.51
CA ASP A 26 2.84 24.82 -14.94
C ASP A 26 1.61 23.98 -15.35
N LYS A 27 1.51 22.75 -14.81
CA LYS A 27 0.38 21.85 -15.10
C LYS A 27 -0.91 22.35 -14.48
N LEU A 28 -0.89 22.74 -13.20
CA LEU A 28 -2.07 23.23 -12.49
C LEU A 28 -2.60 24.51 -13.14
N GLN A 29 -1.72 25.44 -13.54
CA GLN A 29 -2.10 26.64 -14.27
C GLN A 29 -2.81 26.28 -15.58
N ARG A 30 -2.29 25.34 -16.37
CA ARG A 30 -2.94 24.87 -17.60
C ARG A 30 -4.31 24.24 -17.35
N MET A 31 -4.46 23.51 -16.24
CA MET A 31 -5.74 22.92 -15.84
C MET A 31 -6.76 24.00 -15.47
N ILE A 32 -6.34 25.08 -14.81
CA ILE A 32 -7.17 26.23 -14.47
C ILE A 32 -7.57 26.97 -15.76
N ASP A 33 -6.62 27.29 -16.63
CA ASP A 33 -6.85 27.99 -17.89
C ASP A 33 -7.82 27.22 -18.82
N SER A 34 -7.77 25.87 -18.77
CA SER A 34 -8.68 24.99 -19.53
C SER A 34 -10.04 24.76 -18.85
N GLY A 35 -10.26 25.31 -17.66
CA GLY A 35 -11.53 25.16 -16.90
C GLY A 35 -11.74 23.80 -16.24
N ARG A 36 -10.71 22.95 -16.13
CA ARG A 36 -10.76 21.67 -15.43
C ARG A 36 -10.62 21.82 -13.92
N ALA A 37 -9.82 22.78 -13.47
CA ALA A 37 -9.61 23.11 -12.09
C ALA A 37 -10.01 24.58 -11.80
N ASP A 38 -10.36 24.91 -10.56
CA ASP A 38 -10.61 26.28 -10.15
C ASP A 38 -9.35 26.95 -9.55
N GLU A 39 -9.40 28.26 -9.33
CA GLU A 39 -8.30 29.07 -8.79
C GLU A 39 -7.89 28.68 -7.35
N ASN A 40 -8.75 27.98 -6.61
CA ASN A 40 -8.48 27.52 -5.26
C ASN A 40 -7.75 26.15 -5.25
N SER A 41 -7.54 25.56 -6.42
CA SER A 41 -6.80 24.31 -6.55
C SER A 41 -5.35 24.48 -6.13
N ARG A 42 -4.80 23.45 -5.46
CA ARG A 42 -3.45 23.50 -4.85
C ARG A 42 -2.74 22.16 -5.05
N PHE A 43 -1.43 22.20 -4.95
CA PHE A 43 -0.65 21.01 -4.66
C PHE A 43 -0.13 21.07 -3.22
N LEU A 44 -0.38 19.99 -2.47
CA LEU A 44 -0.05 19.83 -1.07
C LEU A 44 1.18 18.91 -0.94
N LEU A 45 2.32 19.49 -0.59
CA LEU A 45 3.55 18.77 -0.33
C LEU A 45 3.55 18.29 1.13
N VAL A 46 3.63 16.98 1.35
CA VAL A 46 3.55 16.37 2.68
C VAL A 46 4.93 15.85 3.09
N ASP A 47 5.60 16.57 3.96
CA ASP A 47 6.91 16.16 4.51
C ASP A 47 6.73 15.07 5.58
N ASP A 48 7.24 13.88 5.31
CA ASP A 48 7.23 12.73 6.24
C ASP A 48 8.44 12.75 7.21
N GLY A 49 8.72 13.91 7.81
CA GLY A 49 9.81 14.08 8.76
C GLY A 49 11.19 13.90 8.12
N SER A 50 11.43 14.60 7.01
CA SER A 50 12.71 14.59 6.30
C SER A 50 13.87 15.07 7.18
N LYS A 51 15.09 14.59 6.85
CA LYS A 51 16.32 14.93 7.54
C LYS A 51 17.22 15.86 6.74
N ASP A 52 16.89 16.06 5.48
CA ASP A 52 17.54 16.95 4.53
C ASP A 52 16.80 18.31 4.45
N LYS A 53 17.06 19.11 3.42
CA LYS A 53 16.45 20.43 3.24
C LYS A 53 15.04 20.40 2.64
N THR A 54 14.39 19.23 2.56
CA THR A 54 13.07 19.09 1.94
C THR A 54 12.05 20.05 2.58
N TRP A 55 11.94 20.13 3.91
CA TRP A 55 11.00 21.04 4.57
C TRP A 55 11.33 22.52 4.38
N GLU A 56 12.61 22.89 4.39
CA GLU A 56 13.03 24.26 4.12
C GLU A 56 12.61 24.70 2.71
N LEU A 57 12.80 23.82 1.72
CA LEU A 57 12.35 24.05 0.34
C LEU A 57 10.84 24.19 0.23
N ILE A 58 10.06 23.29 0.86
CA ILE A 58 8.59 23.36 0.90
C ILE A 58 8.15 24.72 1.47
N THR A 59 8.74 25.15 2.59
CA THR A 59 8.41 26.43 3.22
C THR A 59 8.73 27.62 2.29
N GLY A 60 9.83 27.55 1.54
CA GLY A 60 10.17 28.55 0.54
C GLY A 60 9.11 28.62 -0.59
N PHE A 61 8.78 27.46 -1.16
CA PHE A 61 7.80 27.38 -2.26
C PHE A 61 6.40 27.85 -1.82
N CYS A 62 5.95 27.52 -0.63
CA CYS A 62 4.64 28.00 -0.14
C CYS A 62 4.59 29.51 0.07
N ARG A 63 5.72 30.20 0.24
CA ARG A 63 5.78 31.67 0.33
C ARG A 63 5.74 32.35 -1.05
N GLU A 64 6.32 31.71 -2.06
CA GLU A 64 6.52 32.28 -3.39
C GLU A 64 5.44 31.86 -4.40
N ASN A 65 4.77 30.74 -4.15
CA ASN A 65 3.83 30.11 -5.07
C ASN A 65 2.46 29.92 -4.41
N VAL A 66 1.48 30.65 -4.92
CA VAL A 66 0.07 30.63 -4.42
C VAL A 66 -0.57 29.25 -4.55
N TYR A 67 -0.11 28.40 -5.44
CA TYR A 67 -0.64 27.04 -5.62
C TYR A 67 0.00 26.01 -4.69
N CYS A 68 1.05 26.36 -3.97
CA CYS A 68 1.76 25.46 -3.06
C CYS A 68 1.21 25.54 -1.64
N SER A 69 0.92 24.39 -1.08
CA SER A 69 0.62 24.21 0.35
C SER A 69 1.59 23.16 0.92
N GLY A 70 1.89 23.29 2.23
CA GLY A 70 2.82 22.39 2.91
C GLY A 70 2.22 21.76 4.16
N LEU A 71 2.52 20.49 4.40
CA LEU A 71 2.14 19.78 5.61
C LEU A 71 3.36 19.01 6.12
N LYS A 72 3.74 19.24 7.39
CA LYS A 72 4.86 18.55 8.03
C LYS A 72 4.38 17.57 9.08
N LEU A 73 4.86 16.33 9.02
CA LEU A 73 4.65 15.36 10.09
C LEU A 73 5.75 15.49 11.15
N ALA A 74 5.38 15.30 12.42
CA ALA A 74 6.29 15.40 13.56
C ALA A 74 7.50 14.44 13.51
N HIS A 75 7.38 13.33 12.76
CA HIS A 75 8.47 12.38 12.48
C HIS A 75 8.04 11.43 11.35
N ASN A 76 9.01 10.70 10.77
CA ASN A 76 8.75 9.76 9.71
C ASN A 76 7.75 8.66 10.14
N ARG A 77 6.68 8.51 9.36
CA ARG A 77 5.60 7.52 9.55
C ARG A 77 5.43 6.60 8.35
N GLY A 78 6.24 6.81 7.32
CA GLY A 78 6.20 6.07 6.07
C GLY A 78 5.20 6.63 5.07
N HIS A 79 5.49 6.37 3.81
CA HIS A 79 4.80 6.93 2.64
C HIS A 79 3.27 6.89 2.74
N GLN A 80 2.67 5.76 3.14
CA GLN A 80 1.22 5.63 3.20
C GLN A 80 0.55 6.50 4.27
N ASN A 81 1.20 6.68 5.44
CA ASN A 81 0.69 7.55 6.48
C ASN A 81 0.84 9.02 6.10
N ALA A 82 1.93 9.41 5.43
CA ALA A 82 2.11 10.74 4.90
C ALA A 82 1.06 11.05 3.82
N LEU A 83 0.83 10.11 2.90
CA LEU A 83 -0.20 10.22 1.88
C LEU A 83 -1.59 10.37 2.50
N LEU A 84 -1.95 9.52 3.47
CA LEU A 84 -3.22 9.62 4.19
C LEU A 84 -3.37 10.98 4.89
N ALA A 85 -2.30 11.48 5.53
CA ALA A 85 -2.33 12.78 6.20
C ALA A 85 -2.66 13.91 5.22
N GLY A 86 -2.03 13.89 4.05
CA GLY A 86 -2.30 14.86 2.98
C GLY A 86 -3.72 14.75 2.41
N LEU A 87 -4.20 13.54 2.12
CA LEU A 87 -5.55 13.31 1.61
C LEU A 87 -6.63 13.79 2.60
N LEU A 88 -6.46 13.48 3.89
CA LEU A 88 -7.40 13.94 4.92
C LEU A 88 -7.31 15.46 5.18
N ALA A 89 -6.14 16.08 5.02
CA ALA A 89 -5.99 17.52 5.10
C ALA A 89 -6.63 18.25 3.90
N ALA A 90 -6.67 17.63 2.74
CA ALA A 90 -7.31 18.13 1.52
C ALA A 90 -8.84 17.95 1.52
N LYS A 91 -9.37 16.98 2.27
CA LYS A 91 -10.76 16.54 2.26
C LYS A 91 -11.79 17.68 2.35
N ASP A 92 -11.60 18.59 3.29
CA ASP A 92 -12.54 19.68 3.54
C ASP A 92 -12.31 20.91 2.64
N LYS A 93 -11.23 20.91 1.85
CA LYS A 93 -10.78 22.02 1.02
C LYS A 93 -10.98 21.79 -0.47
N ALA A 94 -11.13 20.55 -0.89
CA ALA A 94 -11.17 20.15 -2.29
C ALA A 94 -12.45 19.38 -2.64
N ASP A 95 -12.87 19.42 -3.90
CA ASP A 95 -13.92 18.56 -4.45
C ASP A 95 -13.36 17.16 -4.75
N CYS A 96 -12.09 17.11 -5.14
CA CYS A 96 -11.34 15.87 -5.29
C CYS A 96 -9.86 16.07 -4.99
N ALA A 97 -9.18 14.99 -4.58
CA ALA A 97 -7.75 14.98 -4.39
C ALA A 97 -7.10 13.91 -5.26
N ILE A 98 -5.95 14.22 -5.87
CA ILE A 98 -5.16 13.31 -6.68
C ILE A 98 -3.84 13.06 -5.96
N SER A 99 -3.55 11.82 -5.62
CA SER A 99 -2.27 11.41 -5.05
C SER A 99 -1.25 11.10 -6.16
N LEU A 100 -0.02 11.54 -6.01
CA LEU A 100 1.10 11.25 -6.92
C LEU A 100 2.44 11.26 -6.17
N ASP A 101 3.44 10.54 -6.71
CA ASP A 101 4.78 10.49 -6.14
C ASP A 101 5.60 11.75 -6.49
N ALA A 102 6.51 12.15 -5.57
CA ALA A 102 7.36 13.35 -5.76
C ALA A 102 8.45 13.15 -6.83
N ASP A 103 8.76 11.92 -7.27
CA ASP A 103 9.90 11.56 -8.10
C ASP A 103 9.71 11.78 -9.61
N LEU A 104 8.58 12.35 -10.02
CA LEU A 104 8.21 12.64 -11.42
C LEU A 104 8.22 11.42 -12.35
N GLN A 105 8.07 10.21 -11.81
CA GLN A 105 7.97 9.00 -12.62
C GLN A 105 6.56 8.81 -13.21
N ASP A 106 5.54 9.27 -12.49
CA ASP A 106 4.17 9.21 -12.98
C ASP A 106 3.90 10.40 -13.93
N ASP A 107 3.25 10.13 -15.05
CA ASP A 107 2.97 11.14 -16.06
C ASP A 107 1.94 12.15 -15.54
N ILE A 108 2.37 13.39 -15.33
CA ILE A 108 1.49 14.48 -14.87
C ILE A 108 0.53 14.99 -15.95
N GLU A 109 0.77 14.69 -17.23
CA GLU A 109 -0.11 15.14 -18.31
C GLU A 109 -1.47 14.44 -18.28
N VAL A 110 -1.54 13.22 -17.72
CA VAL A 110 -2.79 12.49 -17.59
C VAL A 110 -3.70 13.01 -16.45
N LEU A 111 -3.26 14.00 -15.64
CA LEU A 111 -4.10 14.65 -14.63
C LEU A 111 -5.42 15.19 -15.21
N ASP A 112 -5.40 15.65 -16.45
CA ASP A 112 -6.61 16.11 -17.15
C ASP A 112 -7.64 14.97 -17.26
N GLN A 113 -7.19 13.75 -17.61
CA GLN A 113 -8.06 12.60 -17.76
C GLN A 113 -8.66 12.15 -16.42
N PHE A 114 -7.91 12.28 -15.32
CA PHE A 114 -8.44 12.01 -13.98
C PHE A 114 -9.61 12.94 -13.66
N VAL A 115 -9.47 14.23 -13.92
CA VAL A 115 -10.51 15.23 -13.64
C VAL A 115 -11.70 15.04 -14.59
N ASP A 116 -11.46 14.72 -15.87
CA ASP A 116 -12.51 14.43 -16.84
C ASP A 116 -13.36 13.22 -16.36
N LYS A 117 -12.73 12.13 -15.87
CA LYS A 117 -13.42 10.97 -15.27
C LYS A 117 -14.19 11.32 -13.99
N PHE A 118 -13.65 12.20 -13.15
CA PHE A 118 -14.38 12.72 -12.00
C PHE A 118 -15.63 13.47 -12.40
N HIS A 119 -15.58 14.32 -13.43
CA HIS A 119 -16.74 15.02 -13.99
C HIS A 119 -17.76 14.05 -14.64
N GLU A 120 -17.33 12.88 -15.13
CA GLU A 120 -18.21 11.79 -15.57
C GLU A 120 -18.92 11.07 -14.41
N GLY A 121 -18.65 11.46 -13.16
CA GLY A 121 -19.28 10.93 -11.94
C GLY A 121 -18.54 9.74 -11.31
N CYS A 122 -17.24 9.57 -11.58
CA CYS A 122 -16.41 8.61 -10.88
C CYS A 122 -15.91 9.20 -9.57
N ASP A 123 -16.03 8.44 -8.47
CA ASP A 123 -15.54 8.84 -7.15
C ASP A 123 -14.08 8.45 -6.92
N VAL A 124 -13.65 7.39 -7.58
CA VAL A 124 -12.26 6.90 -7.52
C VAL A 124 -11.77 6.64 -8.93
N VAL A 125 -10.64 7.23 -9.30
CA VAL A 125 -9.99 6.96 -10.58
C VAL A 125 -8.58 6.44 -10.32
N TYR A 126 -8.25 5.25 -10.82
CA TYR A 126 -6.96 4.62 -10.63
C TYR A 126 -6.04 4.89 -11.81
N GLY A 127 -4.81 5.33 -11.52
CA GLY A 127 -3.73 5.35 -12.50
C GLY A 127 -3.14 3.96 -12.66
N VAL A 128 -3.22 3.42 -13.86
CA VAL A 128 -2.70 2.10 -14.22
C VAL A 128 -1.54 2.27 -15.19
N ARG A 129 -0.41 1.69 -14.86
CA ARG A 129 0.78 1.74 -15.70
C ARG A 129 0.61 0.87 -16.93
N ASN A 130 0.87 1.41 -18.10
CA ASN A 130 0.95 0.63 -19.33
C ASN A 130 2.02 -0.46 -19.20
N LYS A 131 1.78 -1.62 -19.83
CA LYS A 131 2.71 -2.76 -19.76
C LYS A 131 4.08 -2.35 -20.28
N ARG A 132 5.13 -2.60 -19.49
CA ARG A 132 6.51 -2.50 -19.95
C ARG A 132 6.84 -3.67 -20.88
N ASP A 133 7.12 -3.40 -22.13
CA ASP A 133 7.72 -4.39 -23.03
C ASP A 133 9.19 -4.72 -22.68
N THR A 134 9.80 -3.93 -21.78
CA THR A 134 11.23 -4.03 -21.39
C THR A 134 11.50 -4.95 -20.20
N ASP A 135 10.48 -5.48 -19.50
CA ASP A 135 10.73 -6.37 -18.36
C ASP A 135 11.16 -7.77 -18.81
N SER A 136 12.29 -8.26 -18.27
CA SER A 136 12.79 -9.61 -18.55
C SER A 136 11.73 -10.67 -18.22
N PHE A 137 11.69 -11.77 -18.98
CA PHE A 137 10.76 -12.89 -18.79
C PHE A 137 10.73 -13.39 -17.34
N PHE A 138 11.89 -13.40 -16.67
CA PHE A 138 12.01 -13.81 -15.26
C PHE A 138 11.29 -12.85 -14.30
N LYS A 139 11.44 -11.52 -14.46
CA LYS A 139 10.74 -10.52 -13.65
C LYS A 139 9.22 -10.58 -13.84
N ARG A 140 8.78 -10.79 -15.08
CA ARG A 140 7.35 -10.92 -15.42
C ARG A 140 6.74 -12.19 -14.82
N SER A 141 7.46 -13.33 -14.88
CA SER A 141 6.99 -14.60 -14.32
C SER A 141 6.93 -14.56 -12.79
N THR A 142 7.93 -13.99 -12.12
CA THR A 142 7.95 -13.84 -10.66
C THR A 142 6.86 -12.89 -10.18
N ALA A 143 6.62 -11.78 -10.87
CA ALA A 143 5.54 -10.84 -10.54
C ALA A 143 4.16 -11.52 -10.69
N ARG A 144 3.91 -12.24 -11.81
CA ARG A 144 2.66 -13.00 -11.99
C ARG A 144 2.46 -14.06 -10.92
N GLY A 145 3.52 -14.82 -10.57
CA GLY A 145 3.49 -15.79 -9.49
C GLY A 145 3.13 -15.14 -8.16
N PHE A 146 3.73 -14.00 -7.85
CA PHE A 146 3.44 -13.21 -6.66
C PHE A 146 1.97 -12.79 -6.57
N TYR A 147 1.41 -12.17 -7.60
CA TYR A 147 0.00 -11.76 -7.62
C TYR A 147 -0.95 -12.96 -7.54
N LYS A 148 -0.60 -14.09 -8.19
CA LYS A 148 -1.39 -15.32 -8.09
C LYS A 148 -1.43 -15.86 -6.66
N VAL A 149 -0.29 -15.83 -5.95
CA VAL A 149 -0.21 -16.23 -4.53
C VAL A 149 -1.04 -15.28 -3.66
N MET A 150 -0.96 -13.96 -3.88
CA MET A 150 -1.77 -12.96 -3.16
C MET A 150 -3.27 -13.22 -3.34
N HIS A 151 -3.72 -13.44 -4.57
CA HIS A 151 -5.12 -13.77 -4.88
C HIS A 151 -5.56 -15.09 -4.22
N ILE A 152 -4.75 -16.17 -4.32
CA ILE A 152 -5.03 -17.46 -3.65
C ILE A 152 -5.17 -17.24 -2.14
N LEU A 153 -4.32 -16.39 -1.56
CA LEU A 153 -4.34 -16.05 -0.14
C LEU A 153 -5.43 -15.03 0.21
N GLY A 154 -6.26 -14.59 -0.76
CA GLY A 154 -7.46 -13.80 -0.54
C GLY A 154 -7.24 -12.30 -0.43
N VAL A 155 -6.18 -11.81 -1.04
CA VAL A 155 -5.90 -10.37 -1.19
C VAL A 155 -6.12 -10.01 -2.66
N ASP A 156 -7.25 -9.38 -2.95
CA ASP A 156 -7.56 -8.86 -4.28
C ASP A 156 -6.92 -7.47 -4.42
N VAL A 157 -5.74 -7.44 -4.99
CA VAL A 157 -5.04 -6.21 -5.33
C VAL A 157 -5.26 -5.91 -6.81
N VAL A 158 -5.67 -4.71 -7.15
CA VAL A 158 -5.75 -4.27 -8.55
C VAL A 158 -4.33 -4.32 -9.14
N TYR A 159 -4.19 -4.99 -10.30
CA TYR A 159 -2.89 -5.21 -10.96
C TYR A 159 -2.27 -3.87 -11.39
N ASP A 160 -0.97 -3.71 -11.17
CA ASP A 160 -0.12 -2.61 -11.66
C ASP A 160 -0.60 -1.19 -11.33
N HIS A 161 -1.54 -1.00 -10.35
CA HIS A 161 -1.91 0.34 -9.95
C HIS A 161 -0.88 0.91 -8.96
N ALA A 162 -0.52 2.17 -9.21
CA ALA A 162 0.30 2.98 -8.32
C ALA A 162 -0.56 3.62 -7.21
N ASP A 163 0.08 4.35 -6.31
CA ASP A 163 -0.62 5.26 -5.41
C ASP A 163 -1.10 6.54 -6.13
N TYR A 164 -0.98 6.57 -7.47
CA TYR A 164 -1.50 7.59 -8.37
C TYR A 164 -2.99 7.35 -8.58
N ARG A 165 -3.81 8.13 -7.91
CA ARG A 165 -5.29 8.01 -7.96
C ARG A 165 -5.98 9.32 -7.62
N LEU A 166 -7.15 9.53 -8.22
CA LEU A 166 -8.09 10.56 -7.82
C LEU A 166 -9.12 9.97 -6.86
N MET A 167 -9.46 10.72 -5.83
CA MET A 167 -10.57 10.44 -4.92
C MET A 167 -11.44 11.68 -4.76
N SER A 168 -12.77 11.54 -4.95
CA SER A 168 -13.75 12.58 -4.66
C SER A 168 -13.80 12.90 -3.16
N ARG A 169 -14.35 14.06 -2.79
CA ARG A 169 -14.62 14.40 -1.38
C ARG A 169 -15.39 13.29 -0.68
N ARG A 170 -16.44 12.76 -1.32
CA ARG A 170 -17.23 11.65 -0.78
C ARG A 170 -16.38 10.39 -0.54
N ALA A 171 -15.45 10.07 -1.43
CA ALA A 171 -14.54 8.95 -1.25
C ALA A 171 -13.52 9.21 -0.14
N LEU A 172 -13.06 10.45 0.03
CA LEU A 172 -12.18 10.86 1.13
C LEU A 172 -12.92 10.83 2.49
N ASP A 173 -14.20 11.21 2.52
CA ASP A 173 -15.04 11.08 3.71
C ASP A 173 -15.14 9.61 4.13
N ALA A 174 -15.49 8.72 3.21
CA ALA A 174 -15.54 7.29 3.47
C ALA A 174 -14.16 6.74 3.90
N LEU A 175 -13.06 7.16 3.25
CA LEU A 175 -11.71 6.77 3.66
C LEU A 175 -11.37 7.20 5.10
N SER A 176 -11.89 8.34 5.55
CA SER A 176 -11.64 8.85 6.90
C SER A 176 -12.25 7.99 8.01
N GLU A 177 -13.24 7.15 7.69
CA GLU A 177 -13.87 6.20 8.61
C GLU A 177 -13.04 4.93 8.87
N TYR A 178 -12.04 4.67 8.01
CA TYR A 178 -11.14 3.53 8.20
C TYR A 178 -10.03 3.89 9.19
N HIS A 179 -10.00 3.21 10.32
CA HIS A 179 -9.11 3.53 11.45
C HIS A 179 -7.95 2.55 11.62
N GLU A 180 -7.74 1.62 10.69
CA GLU A 180 -6.67 0.64 10.76
C GLU A 180 -5.30 1.30 10.98
N VAL A 181 -4.60 0.88 12.03
CA VAL A 181 -3.22 1.33 12.31
C VAL A 181 -2.25 0.73 11.29
N ASN A 182 -2.55 -0.49 10.83
CA ASN A 182 -1.80 -1.19 9.80
C ASN A 182 -2.30 -0.81 8.42
N LEU A 183 -2.04 0.43 8.04
CA LEU A 183 -2.57 1.07 6.84
C LEU A 183 -2.02 0.42 5.55
N PHE A 184 -2.95 0.04 4.66
CA PHE A 184 -2.65 -0.40 3.30
C PHE A 184 -3.68 0.21 2.33
N LEU A 185 -3.43 1.44 1.89
CA LEU A 185 -4.36 2.22 1.07
C LEU A 185 -4.79 1.50 -0.22
N ARG A 186 -3.88 0.72 -0.83
CA ARG A 186 -4.19 -0.05 -2.05
C ARG A 186 -5.24 -1.14 -1.82
N GLY A 187 -5.37 -1.62 -0.58
CA GLY A 187 -6.41 -2.58 -0.20
C GLY A 187 -7.68 -1.91 0.30
N ILE A 188 -7.55 -0.78 1.01
CA ILE A 188 -8.69 -0.08 1.65
C ILE A 188 -9.54 0.65 0.59
N VAL A 189 -8.91 1.39 -0.33
CA VAL A 189 -9.64 2.22 -1.30
C VAL A 189 -10.64 1.43 -2.15
N PRO A 190 -10.33 0.21 -2.66
CA PRO A 190 -11.32 -0.62 -3.34
C PRO A 190 -12.51 -1.04 -2.47
N LEU A 191 -12.33 -1.17 -1.14
CA LEU A 191 -13.40 -1.55 -0.22
C LEU A 191 -14.46 -0.45 -0.04
N ILE A 192 -14.12 0.81 -0.37
CA ILE A 192 -15.08 1.94 -0.35
C ILE A 192 -16.25 1.66 -1.30
N GLY A 193 -16.02 0.97 -2.43
CA GLY A 193 -17.05 0.42 -3.30
C GLY A 193 -17.81 1.46 -4.14
N TYR A 194 -17.35 2.73 -4.18
CA TYR A 194 -17.96 3.74 -5.05
C TYR A 194 -17.57 3.55 -6.52
N ARG A 195 -18.29 4.28 -7.40
CA ARG A 195 -18.04 4.22 -8.84
C ARG A 195 -16.59 4.56 -9.16
N SER A 196 -15.90 3.66 -9.85
CA SER A 196 -14.49 3.81 -10.18
C SER A 196 -14.21 3.58 -11.66
N ASP A 197 -13.10 4.16 -12.14
CA ASP A 197 -12.59 3.98 -13.50
C ASP A 197 -11.06 4.02 -13.51
N TYR A 198 -10.45 3.83 -14.67
CA TYR A 198 -9.00 3.74 -14.85
C TYR A 198 -8.51 4.78 -15.85
N VAL A 199 -7.31 5.32 -15.59
CA VAL A 199 -6.52 6.13 -16.52
C VAL A 199 -5.19 5.42 -16.74
N PHE A 200 -4.87 5.12 -18.00
CA PHE A 200 -3.64 4.44 -18.37
C PHE A 200 -2.55 5.46 -18.68
N TYR A 201 -1.33 5.21 -18.19
CA TYR A 201 -0.22 6.10 -18.42
C TYR A 201 1.12 5.36 -18.54
N ASP A 202 2.09 6.00 -19.18
CA ASP A 202 3.45 5.52 -19.31
C ASP A 202 4.31 6.04 -18.16
N ARG A 203 5.14 5.18 -17.60
CA ARG A 203 6.04 5.55 -16.53
C ARG A 203 7.35 6.08 -17.11
N HIS A 204 7.77 7.26 -16.68
CA HIS A 204 9.05 7.85 -17.02
C HIS A 204 10.20 7.29 -16.16
N GLU A 205 11.44 7.48 -16.64
CA GLU A 205 12.61 7.22 -15.80
C GLU A 205 12.70 8.23 -14.68
N ARG A 206 13.26 7.81 -13.54
CA ARG A 206 13.49 8.72 -12.41
C ARG A 206 14.36 9.88 -12.81
N PHE A 207 13.97 11.09 -12.42
CA PHE A 207 14.77 12.29 -12.65
C PHE A 207 16.08 12.26 -11.84
N ALA A 208 16.05 11.77 -10.58
CA ALA A 208 17.23 11.58 -9.72
C ALA A 208 16.98 10.48 -8.67
N GLY A 209 18.05 9.88 -8.14
CA GLY A 209 18.01 8.87 -7.07
C GLY A 209 18.04 7.41 -7.53
N GLU A 210 18.57 6.50 -6.68
CA GLU A 210 18.63 5.06 -6.93
C GLU A 210 17.44 4.31 -6.33
N SER A 211 16.89 3.35 -7.08
CA SER A 211 15.83 2.46 -6.59
C SER A 211 16.41 1.40 -5.65
N LYS A 212 16.27 1.58 -4.34
CA LYS A 212 16.71 0.62 -3.32
C LYS A 212 15.54 -0.20 -2.78
N TYR A 213 14.96 -1.10 -3.60
CA TYR A 213 14.00 -2.09 -3.10
C TYR A 213 14.63 -3.49 -3.06
N PRO A 214 15.31 -3.90 -1.97
CA PRO A 214 15.82 -5.24 -1.83
C PRO A 214 14.67 -6.25 -1.71
N LEU A 215 14.88 -7.45 -2.24
CA LEU A 215 13.93 -8.57 -2.25
C LEU A 215 13.29 -8.84 -0.87
N LYS A 216 14.06 -8.65 0.20
CA LYS A 216 13.61 -8.77 1.60
C LYS A 216 12.47 -7.78 1.93
N LYS A 217 12.53 -6.53 1.44
CA LYS A 217 11.45 -5.56 1.62
C LYS A 217 10.18 -5.93 0.85
N MET A 218 10.33 -6.48 -0.36
CA MET A 218 9.18 -6.95 -1.14
C MET A 218 8.46 -8.10 -0.45
N ILE A 219 9.19 -9.08 0.08
CA ILE A 219 8.61 -10.22 0.83
C ILE A 219 7.91 -9.72 2.11
N SER A 220 8.55 -8.84 2.86
CA SER A 220 7.94 -8.24 4.06
C SER A 220 6.63 -7.53 3.73
N PHE A 221 6.62 -6.69 2.68
CA PHE A 221 5.44 -5.98 2.23
C PHE A 221 4.31 -6.92 1.79
N ALA A 222 4.66 -8.04 1.14
CA ALA A 222 3.71 -9.08 0.79
C ALA A 222 3.08 -9.76 2.00
N LEU A 223 3.92 -10.18 2.95
CA LEU A 223 3.45 -10.81 4.19
C LEU A 223 2.57 -9.84 5.00
N ASP A 224 2.94 -8.57 5.04
CA ASP A 224 2.14 -7.53 5.68
C ASP A 224 0.78 -7.35 4.99
N GLY A 225 0.72 -7.31 3.67
CA GLY A 225 -0.52 -7.28 2.91
C GLY A 225 -1.40 -8.50 3.17
N ILE A 226 -0.84 -9.72 3.05
CA ILE A 226 -1.57 -10.97 3.27
C ILE A 226 -2.17 -11.03 4.68
N THR A 227 -1.36 -10.75 5.70
CA THR A 227 -1.80 -10.87 7.09
C THR A 227 -2.71 -9.72 7.54
N SER A 228 -2.78 -8.60 6.80
CA SER A 228 -3.71 -7.49 7.07
C SER A 228 -5.08 -7.72 6.45
N PHE A 229 -5.16 -8.33 5.27
CA PHE A 229 -6.40 -8.43 4.50
C PHE A 229 -6.93 -9.84 4.34
N SER A 230 -6.23 -10.85 4.82
CA SER A 230 -6.66 -12.24 4.66
C SER A 230 -6.49 -13.09 5.92
N VAL A 231 -7.53 -13.84 6.24
CA VAL A 231 -7.50 -14.91 7.25
C VAL A 231 -7.21 -16.28 6.63
N LYS A 232 -7.00 -16.38 5.31
CA LYS A 232 -6.74 -17.66 4.63
C LYS A 232 -5.50 -18.38 5.15
N PRO A 233 -4.38 -17.73 5.53
CA PRO A 233 -3.25 -18.42 6.17
C PRO A 233 -3.63 -19.14 7.45
N LEU A 234 -4.53 -18.57 8.27
CA LEU A 234 -5.04 -19.23 9.48
C LEU A 234 -5.88 -20.46 9.14
N LYS A 235 -6.76 -20.35 8.12
CA LYS A 235 -7.55 -21.49 7.64
C LYS A 235 -6.67 -22.61 7.08
N LEU A 236 -5.59 -22.26 6.37
CA LEU A 236 -4.61 -23.23 5.85
C LEU A 236 -3.95 -23.99 7.00
N ILE A 237 -3.53 -23.29 8.05
CA ILE A 237 -2.95 -23.90 9.25
C ILE A 237 -3.95 -24.84 9.93
N SER A 238 -5.20 -24.42 10.10
CA SER A 238 -6.26 -25.25 10.68
C SER A 238 -6.51 -26.52 9.87
N ASN A 239 -6.62 -26.38 8.54
CA ASN A 239 -6.81 -27.54 7.64
C ASN A 239 -5.63 -28.51 7.68
N LEU A 240 -4.39 -27.98 7.72
CA LEU A 240 -3.18 -28.78 7.87
C LEU A 240 -3.17 -29.52 9.22
N GLY A 241 -3.57 -28.83 10.30
CA GLY A 241 -3.70 -29.42 11.63
C GLY A 241 -4.71 -30.57 11.66
N ILE A 242 -5.89 -30.40 11.03
CA ILE A 242 -6.90 -31.45 10.89
C ILE A 242 -6.34 -32.64 10.12
N LEU A 243 -5.67 -32.41 8.98
CA LEU A 243 -5.06 -33.47 8.17
C LEU A 243 -4.03 -34.27 8.98
N ILE A 244 -3.12 -33.58 9.67
CA ILE A 244 -2.10 -34.23 10.51
C ILE A 244 -2.76 -35.02 11.67
N SER A 245 -3.79 -34.48 12.28
CA SER A 245 -4.53 -35.18 13.34
C SER A 245 -5.18 -36.46 12.82
N CYS A 246 -5.82 -36.42 11.64
CA CYS A 246 -6.39 -37.63 11.03
C CYS A 246 -5.33 -38.69 10.73
N LEU A 247 -4.17 -38.27 10.15
CA LEU A 247 -3.05 -39.16 9.88
C LEU A 247 -2.46 -39.77 11.17
N SER A 248 -2.40 -38.97 12.24
CA SER A 248 -1.92 -39.43 13.55
C SER A 248 -2.85 -40.50 14.16
N VAL A 249 -4.16 -40.32 14.01
CA VAL A 249 -5.15 -41.36 14.48
C VAL A 249 -4.98 -42.66 13.70
N LEU A 250 -4.80 -42.59 12.36
CA LEU A 250 -4.54 -43.77 11.55
C LEU A 250 -3.22 -44.46 11.93
N GLY A 251 -2.16 -43.66 12.17
CA GLY A 251 -0.89 -44.16 12.66
C GLY A 251 -0.99 -44.84 14.03
N LEU A 252 -1.79 -44.30 14.96
CA LEU A 252 -2.05 -44.87 16.25
C LEU A 252 -2.78 -46.20 16.13
N LEU A 253 -3.82 -46.28 15.30
CA LEU A 253 -4.55 -47.53 15.05
C LEU A 253 -3.63 -48.59 14.45
N TYR A 254 -2.78 -48.26 13.51
CA TYR A 254 -1.78 -49.16 12.95
C TYR A 254 -0.79 -49.65 14.01
N ALA A 255 -0.30 -48.78 14.86
CA ALA A 255 0.63 -49.14 15.95
C ALA A 255 -0.02 -50.08 16.96
N LEU A 256 -1.30 -49.88 17.34
CA LEU A 256 -2.06 -50.76 18.21
C LEU A 256 -2.26 -52.15 17.61
N ILE A 257 -2.66 -52.23 16.33
CA ILE A 257 -2.82 -53.50 15.60
C ILE A 257 -1.48 -54.25 15.54
N SER A 258 -0.39 -53.57 15.18
CA SER A 258 0.97 -54.14 15.12
C SER A 258 1.43 -54.68 16.48
N TYR A 259 1.11 -53.97 17.55
CA TYR A 259 1.41 -54.42 18.92
C TYR A 259 0.66 -55.71 19.30
N PHE A 260 -0.65 -55.79 19.00
CA PHE A 260 -1.46 -56.99 19.32
C PHE A 260 -1.14 -58.19 18.41
N THR A 261 -0.58 -57.93 17.21
CA THR A 261 -0.16 -59.01 16.31
C THR A 261 1.28 -59.49 16.56
N GLY A 262 1.99 -58.95 17.55
CA GLY A 262 3.35 -59.35 17.90
C GLY A 262 4.45 -58.85 16.98
N ASN A 263 4.15 -58.01 16.01
CA ASN A 263 5.09 -57.42 15.06
C ASN A 263 5.60 -56.06 15.54
N ALA A 264 6.24 -56.01 16.71
CA ALA A 264 6.80 -54.76 17.23
C ALA A 264 7.98 -54.30 16.34
N VAL A 265 7.87 -53.13 15.79
CA VAL A 265 8.86 -52.52 14.86
C VAL A 265 9.92 -51.77 15.65
N ALA A 266 11.19 -52.05 15.46
CA ALA A 266 12.30 -51.22 15.89
C ALA A 266 12.29 -49.89 15.12
N GLY A 267 11.89 -48.77 15.81
CA GLY A 267 11.59 -47.52 15.10
C GLY A 267 12.08 -46.26 15.79
N TRP A 268 13.18 -46.32 16.58
CA TRP A 268 13.67 -45.13 17.29
C TRP A 268 13.90 -43.90 16.40
N THR A 269 14.55 -44.10 15.23
CA THR A 269 14.82 -43.01 14.27
C THR A 269 13.53 -42.41 13.74
N ALA A 270 12.53 -43.23 13.41
CA ALA A 270 11.24 -42.73 12.90
C ALA A 270 10.50 -41.89 13.93
N ILE A 271 10.54 -42.31 15.23
CA ILE A 271 9.94 -41.57 16.33
C ILE A 271 10.62 -40.22 16.50
N VAL A 272 11.96 -40.16 16.53
CA VAL A 272 12.71 -38.93 16.70
C VAL A 272 12.45 -37.95 15.51
N CYS A 273 12.51 -38.44 14.29
CA CYS A 273 12.22 -37.60 13.10
C CYS A 273 10.78 -37.05 13.12
N SER A 274 9.79 -37.86 13.53
CA SER A 274 8.40 -37.43 13.65
C SER A 274 8.22 -36.34 14.70
N ILE A 275 8.86 -36.49 15.87
CA ILE A 275 8.81 -35.46 16.93
C ILE A 275 9.40 -34.13 16.47
N TRP A 276 10.58 -34.13 15.81
CA TRP A 276 11.21 -32.94 15.28
C TRP A 276 10.36 -32.27 14.20
N LEU A 277 9.79 -33.05 13.28
CA LEU A 277 8.93 -32.56 12.21
C LEU A 277 7.66 -31.90 12.79
N LEU A 278 6.97 -32.59 13.69
CA LEU A 278 5.76 -32.07 14.34
C LEU A 278 6.07 -30.82 15.16
N GLY A 279 7.16 -30.83 15.93
CA GLY A 279 7.60 -29.67 16.71
C GLY A 279 7.91 -28.47 15.81
N GLY A 280 8.59 -28.68 14.69
CA GLY A 280 8.88 -27.63 13.70
C GLY A 280 7.61 -27.03 13.10
N ILE A 281 6.66 -27.86 12.68
CA ILE A 281 5.36 -27.42 12.15
C ILE A 281 4.57 -26.64 13.21
N GLN A 282 4.54 -27.11 14.46
CA GLN A 282 3.86 -26.41 15.56
C GLN A 282 4.46 -25.02 15.80
N LEU A 283 5.78 -24.89 15.84
CA LEU A 283 6.46 -23.59 16.03
C LEU A 283 6.15 -22.64 14.87
N LEU A 284 6.11 -23.14 13.63
CA LEU A 284 5.72 -22.33 12.48
C LEU A 284 4.28 -21.83 12.58
N CYS A 285 3.35 -22.71 12.96
CA CYS A 285 1.94 -22.36 13.18
C CYS A 285 1.79 -21.29 14.27
N ILE A 286 2.48 -21.47 15.40
CA ILE A 286 2.49 -20.49 16.50
C ILE A 286 3.08 -19.16 16.04
N GLY A 287 4.15 -19.17 15.21
CA GLY A 287 4.74 -17.97 14.64
C GLY A 287 3.74 -17.19 13.78
N VAL A 288 2.99 -17.87 12.92
CA VAL A 288 1.94 -17.22 12.12
C VAL A 288 0.82 -16.65 13.00
N LEU A 289 0.34 -17.41 13.97
CA LEU A 289 -0.66 -16.92 14.96
C LEU A 289 -0.14 -15.70 15.71
N GLY A 290 1.12 -15.74 16.16
CA GLY A 290 1.78 -14.60 16.81
C GLY A 290 1.80 -13.35 15.96
N GLY A 291 2.02 -13.49 14.64
CA GLY A 291 1.93 -12.38 13.69
C GLY A 291 0.55 -11.72 13.64
N TYR A 292 -0.53 -12.52 13.61
CA TYR A 292 -1.91 -11.99 13.65
C TYR A 292 -2.23 -11.34 15.00
N ILE A 293 -1.84 -11.99 16.11
CA ILE A 293 -2.02 -11.41 17.45
C ILE A 293 -1.27 -10.08 17.57
N GLY A 294 -0.07 -9.97 17.03
CA GLY A 294 0.70 -8.73 16.99
C GLY A 294 -0.01 -7.60 16.23
N LYS A 295 -0.69 -7.92 15.13
CA LYS A 295 -1.53 -6.96 14.37
C LYS A 295 -2.77 -6.54 15.16
N ILE A 296 -3.51 -7.51 15.72
CA ILE A 296 -4.67 -7.24 16.59
C ILE A 296 -4.25 -6.33 17.76
N TYR A 297 -3.12 -6.62 18.40
CA TYR A 297 -2.58 -5.80 19.48
C TYR A 297 -2.30 -4.36 19.05
N SER A 298 -1.78 -4.15 17.85
CA SER A 298 -1.52 -2.81 17.31
C SER A 298 -2.83 -2.06 17.04
N GLU A 299 -3.85 -2.76 16.48
CA GLU A 299 -5.17 -2.20 16.21
C GLU A 299 -5.91 -1.84 17.51
N VAL A 300 -5.92 -2.74 18.50
CA VAL A 300 -6.58 -2.50 19.80
C VAL A 300 -5.95 -1.33 20.57
N LYS A 301 -4.64 -1.09 20.41
CA LYS A 301 -4.00 0.11 20.99
C LYS A 301 -4.44 1.41 20.37
N ALA A 302 -4.97 1.40 19.15
CA ALA A 302 -5.50 2.56 18.44
C ALA A 302 -4.59 3.81 18.54
N ARG A 303 -3.27 3.62 18.42
CA ARG A 303 -2.32 4.75 18.48
C ARG A 303 -2.47 5.62 17.24
N PRO A 304 -2.36 6.96 17.38
CA PRO A 304 -2.41 7.86 16.22
C PRO A 304 -1.40 7.44 15.16
N ARG A 305 -1.87 7.32 13.92
CA ARG A 305 -1.05 6.93 12.76
C ARG A 305 0.06 7.93 12.48
N TYR A 306 -0.27 9.23 12.59
CA TYR A 306 0.65 10.35 12.41
C TYR A 306 0.28 11.51 13.34
N ARG A 307 1.13 12.51 13.43
CA ARG A 307 0.83 13.84 14.03
C ARG A 307 1.33 14.89 13.07
N ILE A 308 0.50 15.86 12.78
CA ILE A 308 0.87 17.05 12.02
C ILE A 308 1.60 17.98 12.98
N GLU A 309 2.79 18.41 12.60
CA GLU A 309 3.60 19.39 13.32
C GLU A 309 3.27 20.80 12.85
N GLU A 310 3.18 20.98 11.52
CA GLU A 310 2.94 22.28 10.91
C GLU A 310 2.10 22.14 9.64
N PHE A 311 1.27 23.13 9.35
CA PHE A 311 0.50 23.25 8.12
C PHE A 311 0.66 24.65 7.55
N LEU A 312 1.11 24.75 6.30
CA LEU A 312 1.26 25.97 5.51
C LEU A 312 0.13 25.97 4.46
N PRO A 313 -0.84 26.93 4.57
CA PRO A 313 -1.99 26.99 3.69
C PRO A 313 -1.67 27.34 2.25
#